data_112468d3d09b8ffdedb1c1a46c49cc35
#
_entry.id   112468d3d09b8ffdedb1c1a46c49cc35
#
_cell.length_a   1.000
_cell.length_b   1.000
_cell.length_c   1.000
_cell.angle_alpha   90.00
_cell.angle_beta   90.00
_cell.angle_gamma   90.00
#
_symmetry.space_group_name_H-M   'P 1'
#
loop_
_entity.id
_entity.type
_entity.pdbx_description
1 polymer ?
#
loop_
_entity_poly.entity_id
_entity_poly.type
_entity_poly.pdbx_seq_one_letter_code
_entity_poly.pdbx_strand_id
1 'polypeptide(L)'
;MIAKGQLINDRYEILKLIGEGGMANVYLARDTILDRRVAVKVLRGDLAGDEKFVRRFQREALSASSLSHPNIVEIYDVGEDDGNFYIVMEYIEGKTLKQLIKKRGVLSLPETMDIMLQLLDALKSAHDSYIIHRDIKPQNIMIKDSGLVKITDFGIAMALNSAQLTQTNSVMGSVHYLPPEQASGKGSTIRSDIYSLGILMFEMLTGRVPFRGDSAVEIALKHMKEPLPSVRELNPVVPQSVENIILKAAAKNPKNRYHDVREMADDIKTCLDEDRENEERITFKYPETDFSDTRANTLKETKKNTKEEPEIKQITEDEKIEKGNKKRLAILFSIIGVLAASFILIIIVFPKLSSSKDIEVPDVSGMEISKAEKM
;
A
#
# COMPACT_ATOMS: atom_id res chain seq x y z
N MET A 1 -2.22 23.99 11.40
CA MET A 1 -3.38 24.03 10.47
C MET A 1 -3.26 25.30 9.65
N ILE A 2 -3.46 25.18 8.34
CA ILE A 2 -3.41 26.30 7.40
C ILE A 2 -4.69 27.14 7.56
N ALA A 3 -4.54 28.47 7.62
CA ALA A 3 -5.66 29.37 7.83
C ALA A 3 -6.41 29.66 6.52
N LYS A 4 -7.70 30.01 6.64
CA LYS A 4 -8.48 30.50 5.51
C LYS A 4 -7.86 31.80 4.95
N GLY A 5 -7.74 31.90 3.64
CA GLY A 5 -7.13 33.01 2.92
C GLY A 5 -5.60 32.93 2.80
N GLN A 6 -4.95 31.95 3.45
CA GLN A 6 -3.53 31.70 3.26
C GLN A 6 -3.28 31.17 1.85
N LEU A 7 -2.21 31.67 1.20
CA LEU A 7 -1.72 31.16 -0.07
C LEU A 7 -0.72 30.03 0.19
N ILE A 8 -0.80 28.96 -0.58
CA ILE A 8 0.23 27.93 -0.69
C ILE A 8 0.92 28.15 -2.03
N ASN A 9 2.26 28.23 -2.00
CA ASN A 9 3.10 28.48 -3.17
C ASN A 9 2.66 29.74 -3.96
N ASP A 10 2.24 30.80 -3.26
CA ASP A 10 1.75 32.07 -3.83
C ASP A 10 0.63 31.90 -4.88
N ARG A 11 0.00 30.73 -4.94
CA ARG A 11 -0.97 30.36 -5.98
C ARG A 11 -2.29 29.82 -5.46
N TYR A 12 -2.27 28.95 -4.47
CA TYR A 12 -3.47 28.22 -4.02
C TYR A 12 -4.04 28.85 -2.77
N GLU A 13 -5.08 29.68 -2.94
CA GLU A 13 -5.77 30.35 -1.84
C GLU A 13 -6.68 29.36 -1.08
N ILE A 14 -6.42 29.12 0.19
CA ILE A 14 -7.20 28.22 1.02
C ILE A 14 -8.55 28.82 1.35
N LEU A 15 -9.65 28.13 0.99
CA LEU A 15 -11.01 28.56 1.23
C LEU A 15 -11.57 27.94 2.52
N LYS A 16 -11.44 26.63 2.68
CA LYS A 16 -11.90 25.88 3.87
C LYS A 16 -11.29 24.49 3.95
N LEU A 17 -11.24 23.95 5.14
CA LEU A 17 -10.97 22.53 5.39
C LEU A 17 -12.16 21.69 4.94
N ILE A 18 -11.93 20.61 4.18
CA ILE A 18 -12.96 19.70 3.67
C ILE A 18 -12.75 18.24 4.09
N GLY A 19 -11.57 17.90 4.61
CA GLY A 19 -11.28 16.56 5.13
C GLY A 19 -10.12 16.57 6.10
N GLU A 20 -10.23 15.77 7.17
CA GLU A 20 -9.16 15.52 8.13
C GLU A 20 -8.82 14.03 8.09
N GLY A 21 -7.55 13.73 7.81
CA GLY A 21 -7.04 12.36 7.77
C GLY A 21 -5.92 12.14 8.78
N GLY A 22 -5.57 10.88 9.00
CA GLY A 22 -4.49 10.52 9.91
C GLY A 22 -3.11 11.03 9.49
N MET A 23 -2.88 11.20 8.18
CA MET A 23 -1.59 11.63 7.63
C MET A 23 -1.63 13.05 7.03
N ALA A 24 -2.75 13.47 6.49
CA ALA A 24 -2.89 14.73 5.78
C ALA A 24 -4.28 15.34 5.97
N ASN A 25 -4.34 16.65 5.87
CA ASN A 25 -5.57 17.41 5.83
C ASN A 25 -5.87 17.84 4.39
N VAL A 26 -7.15 17.85 3.99
CA VAL A 26 -7.57 18.24 2.65
C VAL A 26 -8.35 19.55 2.74
N TYR A 27 -7.93 20.52 1.95
CA TYR A 27 -8.56 21.83 1.86
C TYR A 27 -9.18 22.06 0.49
N LEU A 28 -10.34 22.70 0.45
CA LEU A 28 -10.81 23.37 -0.75
C LEU A 28 -9.99 24.65 -0.92
N ALA A 29 -9.43 24.84 -2.10
CA ALA A 29 -8.68 26.05 -2.46
C ALA A 29 -9.11 26.58 -3.83
N ARG A 30 -8.70 27.81 -4.13
CA ARG A 30 -8.80 28.44 -5.45
C ARG A 30 -7.40 28.54 -6.06
N ASP A 31 -7.22 27.98 -7.24
CA ASP A 31 -6.06 28.25 -8.08
C ASP A 31 -6.21 29.66 -8.66
N THR A 32 -5.41 30.60 -8.16
CA THR A 32 -5.53 32.03 -8.51
C THR A 32 -5.07 32.36 -9.92
N ILE A 33 -4.26 31.47 -10.55
CA ILE A 33 -3.80 31.62 -11.93
C ILE A 33 -4.86 31.15 -12.92
N LEU A 34 -5.45 29.96 -12.67
CA LEU A 34 -6.42 29.35 -13.57
C LEU A 34 -7.89 29.64 -13.18
N ASP A 35 -8.10 30.38 -12.11
CA ASP A 35 -9.41 30.75 -11.54
C ASP A 35 -10.37 29.55 -11.40
N ARG A 36 -9.87 28.46 -10.84
CA ARG A 36 -10.65 27.25 -10.64
C ARG A 36 -10.57 26.73 -9.21
N ARG A 37 -11.57 25.96 -8.78
CA ARG A 37 -11.52 25.24 -7.51
C ARG A 37 -10.64 24.01 -7.62
N VAL A 38 -9.82 23.79 -6.60
CA VAL A 38 -8.93 22.63 -6.47
C VAL A 38 -9.03 22.06 -5.05
N ALA A 39 -8.68 20.80 -4.88
CA ALA A 39 -8.43 20.21 -3.56
C ALA A 39 -6.94 20.22 -3.28
N VAL A 40 -6.54 20.72 -2.11
CA VAL A 40 -5.13 20.74 -1.67
C VAL A 40 -5.00 19.82 -0.48
N LYS A 41 -4.29 18.71 -0.66
CA LYS A 41 -3.95 17.76 0.39
C LYS A 41 -2.62 18.14 0.98
N VAL A 42 -2.56 18.43 2.27
CA VAL A 42 -1.36 18.91 2.96
C VAL A 42 -0.98 17.91 4.04
N LEU A 43 0.28 17.47 4.03
CA LEU A 43 0.84 16.61 5.06
C LEU A 43 0.74 17.30 6.42
N ARG A 44 0.33 16.57 7.44
CA ARG A 44 0.23 17.13 8.80
C ARG A 44 1.63 17.54 9.31
N GLY A 45 1.71 18.71 9.93
CA GLY A 45 2.98 19.28 10.41
C GLY A 45 3.70 18.41 11.45
N ASP A 46 2.95 17.63 12.26
CA ASP A 46 3.54 16.68 13.20
C ASP A 46 4.23 15.47 12.50
N LEU A 47 3.93 15.24 11.22
CA LEU A 47 4.53 14.19 10.40
C LEU A 47 5.55 14.70 9.38
N ALA A 48 5.57 16.01 9.12
CA ALA A 48 6.47 16.63 8.15
C ALA A 48 7.97 16.49 8.50
N GLY A 49 8.29 16.30 9.79
CA GLY A 49 9.65 16.02 10.27
C GLY A 49 10.12 14.58 10.11
N ASP A 50 9.22 13.63 9.76
CA ASP A 50 9.58 12.23 9.54
C ASP A 50 9.69 11.95 8.03
N GLU A 51 10.91 11.74 7.57
CA GLU A 51 11.25 11.49 6.17
C GLU A 51 10.46 10.31 5.56
N LYS A 52 10.04 9.32 6.36
CA LYS A 52 9.24 8.19 5.89
C LYS A 52 7.85 8.63 5.44
N PHE A 53 7.21 9.54 6.20
CA PHE A 53 5.89 10.08 5.84
C PHE A 53 5.98 11.00 4.64
N VAL A 54 7.00 11.85 4.57
CA VAL A 54 7.25 12.74 3.43
C VAL A 54 7.45 11.94 2.15
N ARG A 55 8.36 10.97 2.15
CA ARG A 55 8.61 10.10 1.00
C ARG A 55 7.36 9.33 0.56
N ARG A 56 6.54 8.89 1.51
CA ARG A 56 5.28 8.22 1.21
C ARG A 56 4.31 9.16 0.51
N PHE A 57 4.11 10.36 1.07
CA PHE A 57 3.25 11.39 0.54
C PHE A 57 3.63 11.78 -0.90
N GLN A 58 4.94 12.00 -1.16
CA GLN A 58 5.47 12.29 -2.49
C GLN A 58 5.27 11.13 -3.48
N ARG A 59 5.47 9.88 -3.05
CA ARG A 59 5.25 8.70 -3.92
C ARG A 59 3.79 8.52 -4.29
N GLU A 60 2.86 8.78 -3.38
CA GLU A 60 1.43 8.77 -3.66
C GLU A 60 1.10 9.73 -4.80
N ALA A 61 1.60 10.96 -4.69
CA ALA A 61 1.43 11.96 -5.73
C ALA A 61 2.03 11.53 -7.08
N LEU A 62 3.28 11.06 -7.09
CA LEU A 62 3.96 10.62 -8.31
C LEU A 62 3.26 9.43 -8.99
N SER A 63 2.74 8.49 -8.22
CA SER A 63 2.00 7.35 -8.77
C SER A 63 0.69 7.77 -9.42
N ALA A 64 -0.05 8.68 -8.78
CA ALA A 64 -1.33 9.16 -9.29
C ALA A 64 -1.18 10.17 -10.45
N SER A 65 -0.10 10.95 -10.49
CA SER A 65 0.11 11.98 -11.53
C SER A 65 0.31 11.42 -12.95
N SER A 66 0.70 10.15 -13.06
CA SER A 66 0.84 9.48 -14.36
C SER A 66 -0.47 8.91 -14.90
N LEU A 67 -1.55 8.94 -14.11
CA LEU A 67 -2.85 8.38 -14.48
C LEU A 67 -3.78 9.49 -15.01
N SER A 68 -4.34 9.27 -16.19
CA SER A 68 -5.39 10.12 -16.76
C SER A 68 -6.59 9.25 -17.13
N HIS A 69 -7.68 9.38 -16.38
CA HIS A 69 -8.91 8.60 -16.60
C HIS A 69 -10.12 9.34 -16.01
N PRO A 70 -11.31 9.31 -16.63
CA PRO A 70 -12.50 10.01 -16.14
C PRO A 70 -12.90 9.60 -14.71
N ASN A 71 -12.63 8.36 -14.33
CA ASN A 71 -12.95 7.82 -13.00
C ASN A 71 -11.76 7.83 -12.02
N ILE A 72 -10.68 8.55 -12.33
CA ILE A 72 -9.53 8.78 -11.42
C ILE A 72 -9.42 10.28 -11.16
N VAL A 73 -9.12 10.66 -9.92
CA VAL A 73 -8.87 12.07 -9.56
C VAL A 73 -7.54 12.51 -10.15
N GLU A 74 -7.53 13.59 -10.92
CA GLU A 74 -6.34 14.15 -11.53
C GLU A 74 -5.47 14.88 -10.50
N ILE A 75 -4.17 14.67 -10.54
CA ILE A 75 -3.17 15.44 -9.80
C ILE A 75 -2.69 16.57 -10.69
N TYR A 76 -2.74 17.81 -10.17
CA TYR A 76 -2.36 19.01 -10.91
C TYR A 76 -0.99 19.53 -10.55
N ASP A 77 -0.59 19.39 -9.27
CA ASP A 77 0.67 19.91 -8.77
C ASP A 77 1.11 19.20 -7.50
N VAL A 78 2.40 19.19 -7.22
CA VAL A 78 3.01 18.60 -6.02
C VAL A 78 4.19 19.48 -5.61
N GLY A 79 4.25 19.86 -4.35
CA GLY A 79 5.33 20.72 -3.89
C GLY A 79 5.50 20.75 -2.39
N GLU A 80 6.39 21.65 -2.01
CA GLU A 80 6.67 22.05 -0.63
C GLU A 80 6.65 23.59 -0.58
N ASP A 81 5.99 24.11 0.43
CA ASP A 81 5.93 25.54 0.69
C ASP A 81 6.00 25.78 2.19
N ASP A 82 7.05 26.48 2.64
CA ASP A 82 7.33 26.82 4.05
C ASP A 82 7.20 25.59 5.00
N GLY A 83 7.81 24.46 4.59
CA GLY A 83 7.78 23.19 5.32
C GLY A 83 6.46 22.41 5.23
N ASN A 84 5.50 22.89 4.44
CA ASN A 84 4.24 22.18 4.16
C ASN A 84 4.34 21.41 2.85
N PHE A 85 4.39 20.09 2.90
CA PHE A 85 4.29 19.25 1.72
C PHE A 85 2.84 19.19 1.26
N TYR A 86 2.57 19.48 -0.01
CA TYR A 86 1.22 19.52 -0.55
C TYR A 86 1.07 18.80 -1.88
N ILE A 87 -0.16 18.34 -2.15
CA ILE A 87 -0.60 17.80 -3.43
C ILE A 87 -1.86 18.58 -3.83
N VAL A 88 -1.86 19.13 -5.03
CA VAL A 88 -3.02 19.80 -5.61
C VAL A 88 -3.69 18.87 -6.60
N MET A 89 -5.00 18.68 -6.45
CA MET A 89 -5.77 17.74 -7.25
C MET A 89 -7.14 18.29 -7.63
N GLU A 90 -7.80 17.59 -8.54
CA GLU A 90 -9.18 17.86 -8.93
C GLU A 90 -10.09 17.93 -7.70
N TYR A 91 -10.82 19.03 -7.56
CA TYR A 91 -11.89 19.12 -6.56
C TYR A 91 -13.15 18.45 -7.07
N ILE A 92 -13.59 17.43 -6.35
CA ILE A 92 -14.83 16.70 -6.68
C ILE A 92 -15.99 17.26 -5.84
N GLU A 93 -16.92 17.89 -6.53
CA GLU A 93 -18.19 18.29 -5.92
C GLU A 93 -19.12 17.07 -5.86
N GLY A 94 -19.18 16.45 -4.68
CA GLY A 94 -19.89 15.19 -4.47
C GLY A 94 -19.77 14.69 -3.04
N LYS A 95 -20.08 13.42 -2.86
CA LYS A 95 -19.99 12.70 -1.57
C LYS A 95 -19.09 11.49 -1.69
N THR A 96 -18.50 11.07 -0.58
CA THR A 96 -17.84 9.77 -0.57
C THR A 96 -18.86 8.64 -0.63
N LEU A 97 -18.51 7.51 -1.23
CA LEU A 97 -19.33 6.30 -1.22
C LEU A 97 -19.66 5.88 0.23
N LYS A 98 -18.72 6.12 1.18
CA LYS A 98 -18.97 5.86 2.61
C LYS A 98 -20.13 6.71 3.17
N GLN A 99 -20.17 7.99 2.80
CA GLN A 99 -21.28 8.88 3.19
C GLN A 99 -22.60 8.44 2.56
N LEU A 100 -22.56 7.97 1.31
CA LEU A 100 -23.73 7.46 0.60
C LEU A 100 -24.28 6.20 1.29
N ILE A 101 -23.43 5.18 1.55
CA ILE A 101 -23.82 3.96 2.27
C ILE A 101 -24.33 4.29 3.66
N LYS A 102 -23.64 5.17 4.40
CA LYS A 102 -24.09 5.58 5.74
C LYS A 102 -25.48 6.24 5.72
N LYS A 103 -25.80 7.00 4.67
CA LYS A 103 -27.09 7.72 4.56
C LYS A 103 -28.21 6.82 4.10
N ARG A 104 -27.94 5.89 3.15
CA ARG A 104 -28.98 5.07 2.50
C ARG A 104 -29.10 3.65 3.06
N GLY A 105 -28.03 3.14 3.68
CA GLY A 105 -27.89 1.73 4.03
C GLY A 105 -27.50 0.90 2.82
N VAL A 106 -28.43 0.05 2.36
CA VAL A 106 -28.24 -0.83 1.21
C VAL A 106 -28.44 -0.05 -0.10
N LEU A 107 -27.55 -0.23 -1.07
CA LEU A 107 -27.70 0.28 -2.43
C LEU A 107 -28.44 -0.73 -3.31
N SER A 108 -29.11 -0.26 -4.36
CA SER A 108 -29.78 -1.14 -5.32
C SER A 108 -28.75 -1.95 -6.16
N LEU A 109 -29.20 -3.09 -6.70
CA LEU A 109 -28.36 -3.91 -7.59
C LEU A 109 -27.86 -3.12 -8.80
N PRO A 110 -28.73 -2.44 -9.59
CA PRO A 110 -28.24 -1.70 -10.76
C PRO A 110 -27.24 -0.59 -10.40
N GLU A 111 -27.49 0.17 -9.32
CA GLU A 111 -26.58 1.22 -8.87
C GLU A 111 -25.23 0.63 -8.41
N THR A 112 -25.25 -0.51 -7.71
CA THR A 112 -24.02 -1.20 -7.30
C THR A 112 -23.23 -1.68 -8.51
N MET A 113 -23.88 -2.27 -9.53
CA MET A 113 -23.20 -2.72 -10.75
C MET A 113 -22.58 -1.55 -11.52
N ASP A 114 -23.32 -0.43 -11.67
CA ASP A 114 -22.81 0.77 -12.32
C ASP A 114 -21.57 1.33 -11.61
N ILE A 115 -21.62 1.48 -10.30
CA ILE A 115 -20.46 1.91 -9.50
C ILE A 115 -19.28 0.96 -9.69
N MET A 116 -19.51 -0.34 -9.62
CA MET A 116 -18.46 -1.35 -9.78
C MET A 116 -17.82 -1.32 -11.16
N LEU A 117 -18.60 -1.18 -12.23
CA LEU A 117 -18.07 -1.10 -13.60
C LEU A 117 -17.19 0.13 -13.79
N GLN A 118 -17.58 1.29 -13.25
CA GLN A 118 -16.77 2.51 -13.30
C GLN A 118 -15.45 2.34 -12.52
N LEU A 119 -15.48 1.70 -11.33
CA LEU A 119 -14.29 1.40 -10.54
C LEU A 119 -13.34 0.42 -11.26
N LEU A 120 -13.89 -0.61 -11.90
CA LEU A 120 -13.11 -1.60 -12.63
C LEU A 120 -12.44 -1.01 -13.87
N ASP A 121 -13.10 -0.08 -14.57
CA ASP A 121 -12.49 0.62 -15.72
C ASP A 121 -11.34 1.53 -15.27
N ALA A 122 -11.51 2.27 -14.16
CA ALA A 122 -10.44 3.07 -13.57
C ALA A 122 -9.24 2.21 -13.15
N LEU A 123 -9.50 1.09 -12.45
CA LEU A 123 -8.44 0.19 -12.00
C LEU A 123 -7.77 -0.54 -13.15
N LYS A 124 -8.48 -0.83 -14.24
CA LYS A 124 -7.88 -1.35 -15.47
C LYS A 124 -6.81 -0.39 -15.99
N SER A 125 -7.14 0.91 -16.12
CA SER A 125 -6.17 1.91 -16.56
C SER A 125 -4.94 2.00 -15.64
N ALA A 126 -5.15 1.94 -14.32
CA ALA A 126 -4.06 1.94 -13.35
C ALA A 126 -3.19 0.67 -13.43
N HIS A 127 -3.82 -0.51 -13.50
CA HIS A 127 -3.11 -1.78 -13.58
C HIS A 127 -2.33 -1.93 -14.91
N ASP A 128 -2.86 -1.42 -16.03
CA ASP A 128 -2.15 -1.36 -17.32
C ASP A 128 -0.89 -0.47 -17.24
N SER A 129 -0.93 0.54 -16.36
CA SER A 129 0.23 1.40 -16.03
C SER A 129 1.11 0.84 -14.88
N TYR A 130 0.92 -0.43 -14.49
CA TYR A 130 1.62 -1.11 -13.38
C TYR A 130 1.40 -0.46 -12.01
N ILE A 131 0.32 0.29 -11.83
CA ILE A 131 -0.03 0.94 -10.58
C ILE A 131 -1.14 0.15 -9.89
N ILE A 132 -0.90 -0.27 -8.65
CA ILE A 132 -1.85 -0.98 -7.78
C ILE A 132 -2.36 0.02 -6.76
N HIS A 133 -3.68 0.07 -6.54
CA HIS A 133 -4.28 1.05 -5.62
C HIS A 133 -3.98 0.73 -4.15
N ARG A 134 -4.13 -0.52 -3.72
CA ARG A 134 -3.77 -1.06 -2.39
C ARG A 134 -4.63 -0.59 -1.21
N ASP A 135 -5.47 0.41 -1.35
CA ASP A 135 -6.34 0.95 -0.29
C ASP A 135 -7.76 1.27 -0.83
N ILE A 136 -8.35 0.31 -1.57
CA ILE A 136 -9.74 0.41 -2.06
C ILE A 136 -10.68 0.34 -0.86
N LYS A 137 -11.41 1.42 -0.65
CA LYS A 137 -12.43 1.56 0.41
C LYS A 137 -13.40 2.69 0.07
N PRO A 138 -14.61 2.70 0.62
CA PRO A 138 -15.63 3.68 0.23
C PRO A 138 -15.30 5.13 0.63
N GLN A 139 -14.32 5.36 1.51
CA GLN A 139 -13.80 6.69 1.83
C GLN A 139 -12.98 7.29 0.68
N ASN A 140 -12.30 6.45 -0.10
CA ASN A 140 -11.43 6.83 -1.22
C ASN A 140 -12.19 6.83 -2.56
N ILE A 141 -13.51 6.78 -2.54
CA ILE A 141 -14.37 6.79 -3.72
C ILE A 141 -15.35 7.95 -3.59
N MET A 142 -15.25 8.90 -4.51
CA MET A 142 -16.16 10.04 -4.61
C MET A 142 -17.22 9.78 -5.67
N ILE A 143 -18.45 10.23 -5.42
CA ILE A 143 -19.57 10.13 -6.35
C ILE A 143 -20.14 11.54 -6.53
N LYS A 144 -20.15 12.01 -7.79
CA LYS A 144 -20.80 13.26 -8.18
C LYS A 144 -22.33 13.08 -8.22
N ASP A 145 -23.06 14.17 -8.15
CA ASP A 145 -24.53 14.12 -8.26
C ASP A 145 -25.01 13.57 -9.63
N SER A 146 -24.15 13.60 -10.64
CA SER A 146 -24.38 12.97 -11.96
C SER A 146 -24.24 11.44 -11.98
N GLY A 147 -23.81 10.81 -10.87
CA GLY A 147 -23.49 9.39 -10.79
C GLY A 147 -22.05 9.05 -11.20
N LEU A 148 -21.26 10.04 -11.67
CA LEU A 148 -19.86 9.80 -12.02
C LEU A 148 -19.05 9.46 -10.76
N VAL A 149 -18.39 8.29 -10.79
CA VAL A 149 -17.51 7.79 -9.74
C VAL A 149 -16.08 8.25 -9.99
N LYS A 150 -15.37 8.67 -8.95
CA LYS A 150 -13.95 9.01 -9.01
C LYS A 150 -13.18 8.36 -7.86
N ILE A 151 -12.11 7.63 -8.20
CA ILE A 151 -11.18 7.04 -7.23
C ILE A 151 -10.16 8.12 -6.83
N THR A 152 -9.96 8.26 -5.52
CA THR A 152 -8.94 9.15 -4.93
C THR A 152 -7.87 8.32 -4.23
N ASP A 153 -6.76 8.96 -3.85
CA ASP A 153 -5.76 8.39 -2.95
C ASP A 153 -5.23 7.02 -3.40
N PHE A 154 -4.61 6.97 -4.59
CA PHE A 154 -3.85 5.81 -5.03
C PHE A 154 -2.73 5.55 -4.02
N GLY A 155 -3.04 4.66 -3.05
CA GLY A 155 -2.22 4.41 -1.89
C GLY A 155 -0.95 3.67 -2.25
N ILE A 156 0.17 4.26 -1.92
CA ILE A 156 1.33 3.45 -1.61
C ILE A 156 1.05 2.86 -0.24
N ALA A 157 0.23 1.81 -0.25
CA ALA A 157 -0.19 1.18 0.97
C ALA A 157 1.00 0.86 1.84
N MET A 158 0.81 1.15 3.08
CA MET A 158 1.50 0.55 4.18
C MET A 158 1.75 -0.94 3.88
N ALA A 159 3.00 -1.33 3.72
CA ALA A 159 3.36 -2.61 4.27
C ALA A 159 3.02 -2.46 5.76
N LEU A 160 1.81 -2.88 6.14
CA LEU A 160 1.37 -2.91 7.53
C LEU A 160 2.25 -3.95 8.22
N ASN A 161 3.36 -3.49 8.79
CA ASN A 161 4.06 -4.29 9.77
C ASN A 161 3.10 -4.47 10.95
N SER A 162 3.04 -5.67 11.50
CA SER A 162 2.20 -6.01 12.65
C SER A 162 2.27 -4.99 13.81
N ALA A 163 3.37 -4.26 13.94
CA ALA A 163 3.55 -3.16 14.89
C ALA A 163 2.75 -1.89 14.56
N GLN A 164 2.33 -1.68 13.32
CA GLN A 164 1.56 -0.48 12.91
C GLN A 164 0.04 -0.68 12.95
N LEU A 165 -0.42 -1.93 12.98
CA LEU A 165 -1.84 -2.27 13.16
C LEU A 165 -2.40 -1.80 14.51
N THR A 166 -1.52 -1.48 15.47
CA THR A 166 -1.92 -1.13 16.85
C THR A 166 -1.95 0.38 17.14
N GLN A 167 -1.51 1.25 16.24
CA GLN A 167 -1.13 2.62 16.64
C GLN A 167 -2.07 3.77 16.28
N THR A 168 -3.07 3.63 15.38
CA THR A 168 -3.93 4.79 15.06
C THR A 168 -5.37 4.43 14.67
N ASN A 169 -6.34 5.29 15.04
CA ASN A 169 -7.75 5.19 14.65
C ASN A 169 -7.98 5.25 13.13
N SER A 170 -7.06 5.81 12.34
CA SER A 170 -7.13 5.85 10.88
C SER A 170 -6.88 4.48 10.24
N VAL A 171 -6.11 3.61 10.90
CA VAL A 171 -5.87 2.22 10.47
C VAL A 171 -7.15 1.40 10.62
N MET A 172 -7.99 1.69 11.63
CA MET A 172 -9.24 0.98 11.89
C MET A 172 -10.20 1.01 10.68
N GLY A 173 -10.25 2.12 9.94
CA GLY A 173 -11.11 2.24 8.76
C GLY A 173 -10.64 1.38 7.56
N SER A 174 -9.34 1.31 7.32
CA SER A 174 -8.76 0.58 6.16
C SER A 174 -8.72 -0.93 6.38
N VAL A 175 -8.60 -1.39 7.63
CA VAL A 175 -8.48 -2.83 7.94
C VAL A 175 -9.71 -3.63 7.50
N HIS A 176 -10.89 -3.00 7.42
CA HIS A 176 -12.13 -3.67 6.99
C HIS A 176 -12.14 -4.14 5.53
N TYR A 177 -11.20 -3.68 4.71
CA TYR A 177 -11.07 -4.03 3.29
C TYR A 177 -9.73 -4.71 2.98
N LEU A 178 -8.96 -5.04 4.02
CA LEU A 178 -7.58 -5.52 3.93
C LEU A 178 -7.50 -6.93 3.35
N PRO A 179 -6.80 -7.16 2.22
CA PRO A 179 -6.61 -8.50 1.68
C PRO A 179 -5.78 -9.40 2.60
N PRO A 180 -6.05 -10.72 2.64
CA PRO A 180 -5.32 -11.69 3.46
C PRO A 180 -3.79 -11.66 3.27
N GLU A 181 -3.32 -11.52 2.03
CA GLU A 181 -1.90 -11.43 1.72
C GLU A 181 -1.25 -10.14 2.28
N GLN A 182 -1.95 -9.01 2.27
CA GLN A 182 -1.48 -7.78 2.92
C GLN A 182 -1.47 -7.92 4.44
N ALA A 183 -2.52 -8.52 5.02
CA ALA A 183 -2.58 -8.80 6.45
C ALA A 183 -1.44 -9.70 6.92
N SER A 184 -0.99 -10.64 6.08
CA SER A 184 0.15 -11.53 6.35
C SER A 184 1.51 -10.95 5.98
N GLY A 185 1.59 -9.70 5.48
CA GLY A 185 2.85 -9.04 5.10
C GLY A 185 3.47 -9.52 3.78
N LYS A 186 2.72 -10.26 2.94
CA LYS A 186 3.21 -10.79 1.65
C LYS A 186 3.20 -9.78 0.49
N GLY A 187 2.80 -8.54 0.76
CA GLY A 187 2.69 -7.49 -0.25
C GLY A 187 1.34 -7.46 -0.97
N SER A 188 1.23 -6.57 -1.97
CA SER A 188 0.00 -6.34 -2.73
C SER A 188 0.19 -6.65 -4.20
N THR A 189 -0.84 -7.17 -4.83
CA THR A 189 -0.92 -7.42 -6.27
C THR A 189 -2.22 -6.82 -6.83
N ILE A 190 -2.43 -6.87 -8.13
CA ILE A 190 -3.71 -6.48 -8.75
C ILE A 190 -4.88 -7.28 -8.17
N ARG A 191 -4.64 -8.52 -7.71
CA ARG A 191 -5.66 -9.36 -7.05
C ARG A 191 -5.97 -8.91 -5.62
N SER A 192 -5.12 -8.10 -5.01
CA SER A 192 -5.42 -7.44 -3.73
C SER A 192 -6.50 -6.37 -3.91
N ASP A 193 -6.43 -5.56 -4.97
CA ASP A 193 -7.47 -4.59 -5.28
C ASP A 193 -8.81 -5.29 -5.58
N ILE A 194 -8.78 -6.43 -6.30
CA ILE A 194 -9.98 -7.25 -6.57
C ILE A 194 -10.62 -7.75 -5.26
N TYR A 195 -9.82 -8.19 -4.29
CA TYR A 195 -10.35 -8.58 -2.99
C TYR A 195 -11.08 -7.43 -2.30
N SER A 196 -10.43 -6.26 -2.24
CA SER A 196 -11.02 -5.07 -1.62
C SER A 196 -12.29 -4.62 -2.33
N LEU A 197 -12.38 -4.76 -3.68
CA LEU A 197 -13.61 -4.53 -4.45
C LEU A 197 -14.72 -5.52 -4.07
N GLY A 198 -14.39 -6.79 -3.85
CA GLY A 198 -15.36 -7.79 -3.39
C GLY A 198 -15.95 -7.43 -2.02
N ILE A 199 -15.11 -6.97 -1.08
CA ILE A 199 -15.55 -6.50 0.24
C ILE A 199 -16.39 -5.21 0.13
N LEU A 200 -16.01 -4.30 -0.76
CA LEU A 200 -16.76 -3.09 -1.05
C LEU A 200 -18.16 -3.39 -1.61
N MET A 201 -18.24 -4.32 -2.57
CA MET A 201 -19.50 -4.76 -3.17
C MET A 201 -20.41 -5.42 -2.13
N PHE A 202 -19.84 -6.23 -1.22
CA PHE A 202 -20.55 -6.76 -0.06
C PHE A 202 -21.16 -5.64 0.79
N GLU A 203 -20.37 -4.61 1.12
CA GLU A 203 -20.87 -3.50 1.95
C GLU A 203 -21.97 -2.70 1.25
N MET A 204 -21.84 -2.42 -0.05
CA MET A 204 -22.88 -1.72 -0.83
C MET A 204 -24.22 -2.47 -0.79
N LEU A 205 -24.20 -3.79 -0.91
CA LEU A 205 -25.41 -4.62 -0.98
C LEU A 205 -25.97 -5.03 0.38
N THR A 206 -25.20 -4.86 1.47
CA THR A 206 -25.66 -5.25 2.83
C THR A 206 -25.73 -4.09 3.82
N GLY A 207 -25.16 -2.93 3.45
CA GLY A 207 -25.03 -1.76 4.33
C GLY A 207 -24.02 -1.94 5.46
N ARG A 208 -23.27 -3.04 5.49
CA ARG A 208 -22.29 -3.35 6.54
C ARG A 208 -21.08 -4.10 6.03
N VAL A 209 -19.94 -3.91 6.69
CA VAL A 209 -18.73 -4.70 6.41
C VAL A 209 -18.88 -6.15 6.89
N PRO A 210 -18.26 -7.14 6.21
CA PRO A 210 -18.41 -8.55 6.55
C PRO A 210 -17.76 -8.91 7.90
N PHE A 211 -16.63 -8.30 8.21
CA PHE A 211 -15.86 -8.60 9.44
C PHE A 211 -15.78 -7.38 10.34
N ARG A 212 -16.07 -7.59 11.62
CA ARG A 212 -16.02 -6.58 12.68
C ARG A 212 -15.25 -7.15 13.87
N GLY A 213 -14.64 -6.28 14.67
CA GLY A 213 -13.89 -6.66 15.86
C GLY A 213 -13.51 -5.42 16.66
N ASP A 214 -13.02 -5.65 17.87
CA ASP A 214 -12.63 -4.59 18.82
C ASP A 214 -11.24 -4.04 18.50
N SER A 215 -10.45 -4.73 17.66
CA SER A 215 -9.13 -4.30 17.25
C SER A 215 -8.88 -4.53 15.75
N ALA A 216 -7.97 -3.73 15.18
CA ALA A 216 -7.53 -3.91 13.80
C ALA A 216 -6.90 -5.29 13.56
N VAL A 217 -6.20 -5.84 14.55
CA VAL A 217 -5.59 -7.17 14.48
C VAL A 217 -6.66 -8.26 14.39
N GLU A 218 -7.71 -8.17 15.20
CA GLU A 218 -8.83 -9.12 15.16
C GLU A 218 -9.52 -9.11 13.79
N ILE A 219 -9.80 -7.92 13.24
CA ILE A 219 -10.42 -7.78 11.92
C ILE A 219 -9.51 -8.37 10.84
N ALA A 220 -8.20 -8.09 10.88
CA ALA A 220 -7.22 -8.65 9.94
C ALA A 220 -7.17 -10.19 10.01
N LEU A 221 -7.22 -10.77 11.21
CA LEU A 221 -7.29 -12.23 11.39
C LEU A 221 -8.58 -12.83 10.81
N LYS A 222 -9.73 -12.14 10.92
CA LYS A 222 -10.98 -12.56 10.31
C LYS A 222 -10.88 -12.54 8.77
N HIS A 223 -10.27 -11.49 8.18
CA HIS A 223 -9.98 -11.48 6.75
C HIS A 223 -9.13 -12.66 6.29
N MET A 224 -8.21 -13.12 7.13
CA MET A 224 -7.34 -14.27 6.81
C MET A 224 -8.02 -15.63 6.97
N LYS A 225 -8.91 -15.79 7.97
CA LYS A 225 -9.36 -17.11 8.43
C LYS A 225 -10.86 -17.36 8.32
N GLU A 226 -11.69 -16.35 8.55
CA GLU A 226 -13.14 -16.54 8.59
C GLU A 226 -13.74 -16.55 7.19
N PRO A 227 -14.67 -17.47 6.88
CA PRO A 227 -15.40 -17.47 5.62
C PRO A 227 -16.19 -16.17 5.49
N LEU A 228 -16.38 -15.72 4.24
CA LEU A 228 -17.23 -14.56 3.98
C LEU A 228 -18.69 -14.92 4.31
N PRO A 229 -19.41 -14.08 5.11
CA PRO A 229 -20.84 -14.29 5.35
C PRO A 229 -21.62 -14.25 4.04
N SER A 230 -22.74 -14.99 3.97
CA SER A 230 -23.60 -14.96 2.80
C SER A 230 -24.26 -13.59 2.64
N VAL A 231 -24.11 -12.98 1.45
CA VAL A 231 -24.80 -11.74 1.10
C VAL A 231 -26.31 -11.99 1.02
N ARG A 232 -26.72 -13.14 0.49
CA ARG A 232 -28.14 -13.52 0.30
C ARG A 232 -28.89 -13.77 1.60
N GLU A 233 -28.19 -14.25 2.64
CA GLU A 233 -28.77 -14.34 3.99
C GLU A 233 -29.05 -12.95 4.58
N LEU A 234 -28.30 -11.93 4.21
CA LEU A 234 -28.43 -10.55 4.69
C LEU A 234 -29.34 -9.70 3.80
N ASN A 235 -29.37 -9.98 2.52
CA ASN A 235 -30.18 -9.32 1.51
C ASN A 235 -30.69 -10.35 0.48
N PRO A 236 -31.89 -10.97 0.73
CA PRO A 236 -32.44 -12.03 -0.13
C PRO A 236 -32.77 -11.62 -1.56
N VAL A 237 -32.79 -10.31 -1.87
CA VAL A 237 -33.02 -9.81 -3.23
C VAL A 237 -31.79 -10.04 -4.14
N VAL A 238 -30.62 -10.27 -3.55
CA VAL A 238 -29.38 -10.50 -4.30
C VAL A 238 -29.41 -11.90 -4.96
N PRO A 239 -29.26 -11.98 -6.30
CA PRO A 239 -29.22 -13.28 -6.99
C PRO A 239 -27.91 -14.02 -6.70
N GLN A 240 -27.91 -15.36 -6.93
CA GLN A 240 -26.70 -16.17 -6.67
C GLN A 240 -25.52 -15.79 -7.55
N SER A 241 -25.75 -15.39 -8.79
CA SER A 241 -24.73 -14.86 -9.70
C SER A 241 -23.94 -13.68 -9.10
N VAL A 242 -24.65 -12.72 -8.49
CA VAL A 242 -24.02 -11.56 -7.81
C VAL A 242 -23.28 -11.99 -6.54
N GLU A 243 -23.85 -12.90 -5.73
CA GLU A 243 -23.13 -13.47 -4.58
C GLU A 243 -21.86 -14.20 -5.02
N ASN A 244 -21.90 -14.94 -6.13
CA ASN A 244 -20.75 -15.66 -6.69
C ASN A 244 -19.62 -14.71 -7.08
N ILE A 245 -19.94 -13.55 -7.66
CA ILE A 245 -18.94 -12.51 -7.95
C ILE A 245 -18.23 -12.04 -6.68
N ILE A 246 -19.01 -11.77 -5.62
CA ILE A 246 -18.45 -11.31 -4.35
C ILE A 246 -17.58 -12.40 -3.72
N LEU A 247 -18.05 -13.66 -3.72
CA LEU A 247 -17.30 -14.80 -3.20
C LEU A 247 -16.00 -15.02 -3.98
N LYS A 248 -16.03 -14.95 -5.32
CA LYS A 248 -14.85 -15.08 -6.17
C LYS A 248 -13.86 -13.95 -5.94
N ALA A 249 -14.33 -12.71 -5.93
CA ALA A 249 -13.46 -11.56 -5.69
C ALA A 249 -12.82 -11.59 -4.31
N ALA A 250 -13.59 -11.91 -3.26
CA ALA A 250 -13.16 -11.95 -1.86
C ALA A 250 -12.63 -13.32 -1.39
N ALA A 251 -12.30 -14.24 -2.31
CA ALA A 251 -11.66 -15.50 -1.97
C ALA A 251 -10.36 -15.29 -1.21
N LYS A 252 -10.09 -16.10 -0.17
CA LYS A 252 -8.88 -15.95 0.67
C LYS A 252 -7.62 -16.23 -0.15
N ASN A 253 -7.65 -17.33 -0.93
CA ASN A 253 -6.58 -17.68 -1.83
C ASN A 253 -6.65 -16.82 -3.11
N PRO A 254 -5.62 -16.00 -3.42
CA PRO A 254 -5.63 -15.17 -4.64
C PRO A 254 -5.79 -15.97 -5.94
N LYS A 255 -5.46 -17.27 -5.96
CA LYS A 255 -5.62 -18.14 -7.13
C LYS A 255 -7.09 -18.44 -7.46
N ASN A 256 -7.98 -18.30 -6.48
CA ASN A 256 -9.43 -18.48 -6.64
C ASN A 256 -10.12 -17.18 -7.11
N ARG A 257 -9.43 -16.03 -7.06
CA ARG A 257 -9.96 -14.74 -7.49
C ARG A 257 -9.93 -14.60 -9.01
N TYR A 258 -10.58 -13.56 -9.52
CA TYR A 258 -10.41 -13.13 -10.90
C TYR A 258 -8.93 -12.90 -11.23
N HIS A 259 -8.56 -13.21 -12.46
CA HIS A 259 -7.18 -13.03 -12.92
C HIS A 259 -6.81 -11.54 -12.97
N ASP A 260 -7.74 -10.72 -13.45
CA ASP A 260 -7.63 -9.27 -13.52
C ASP A 260 -9.02 -8.60 -13.38
N VAL A 261 -9.04 -7.27 -13.41
CA VAL A 261 -10.29 -6.49 -13.27
C VAL A 261 -11.19 -6.58 -14.49
N ARG A 262 -10.66 -6.96 -15.69
CA ARG A 262 -11.46 -7.13 -16.90
C ARG A 262 -12.35 -8.37 -16.78
N GLU A 263 -11.79 -9.49 -16.31
CA GLU A 263 -12.55 -10.72 -16.05
C GLU A 263 -13.68 -10.44 -15.05
N MET A 264 -13.43 -9.66 -14.00
CA MET A 264 -14.47 -9.28 -13.04
C MET A 264 -15.52 -8.36 -13.68
N ALA A 265 -15.11 -7.41 -14.53
CA ALA A 265 -16.04 -6.52 -15.21
C ALA A 265 -16.96 -7.28 -16.18
N ASP A 266 -16.44 -8.26 -16.91
CA ASP A 266 -17.23 -9.06 -17.84
C ASP A 266 -18.25 -9.94 -17.10
N ASP A 267 -17.90 -10.47 -15.94
CA ASP A 267 -18.81 -11.20 -15.07
C ASP A 267 -19.93 -10.31 -14.51
N ILE A 268 -19.61 -9.07 -14.10
CA ILE A 268 -20.60 -8.09 -13.60
C ILE A 268 -21.59 -7.67 -14.69
N LYS A 269 -21.15 -7.51 -15.93
CA LYS A 269 -22.03 -7.08 -17.03
C LYS A 269 -23.21 -8.01 -17.28
N THR A 270 -23.02 -9.30 -17.01
CA THR A 270 -24.01 -10.35 -17.28
C THR A 270 -24.67 -10.91 -16.04
N CYS A 271 -24.25 -10.50 -14.83
CA CYS A 271 -24.69 -11.13 -13.57
C CYS A 271 -26.20 -10.98 -13.27
N LEU A 272 -26.89 -10.09 -13.96
CA LEU A 272 -28.34 -9.85 -13.82
C LEU A 272 -29.14 -10.40 -15.01
N ASP A 273 -28.50 -11.12 -15.94
CA ASP A 273 -29.18 -11.73 -17.08
C ASP A 273 -30.04 -12.92 -16.64
N GLU A 274 -31.15 -13.15 -17.33
CA GLU A 274 -32.16 -14.18 -16.97
C GLU A 274 -31.58 -15.60 -16.96
N ASP A 275 -30.63 -15.90 -17.84
CA ASP A 275 -29.97 -17.22 -17.94
C ASP A 275 -29.06 -17.51 -16.74
N ARG A 276 -28.72 -16.48 -15.93
CA ARG A 276 -27.91 -16.61 -14.71
C ARG A 276 -28.72 -16.61 -13.40
N GLU A 277 -30.05 -16.55 -13.49
CA GLU A 277 -30.92 -16.50 -12.29
C GLU A 277 -30.75 -17.74 -11.40
N ASN A 278 -30.59 -18.91 -12.02
CA ASN A 278 -30.46 -20.20 -11.33
C ASN A 278 -29.02 -20.72 -11.24
N GLU A 279 -28.04 -19.81 -11.23
CA GLU A 279 -26.63 -20.16 -11.11
C GLU A 279 -26.35 -20.87 -9.77
N GLU A 280 -25.54 -21.93 -9.81
CA GLU A 280 -25.13 -22.63 -8.59
C GLU A 280 -24.10 -21.82 -7.82
N ARG A 281 -24.06 -22.01 -6.49
CA ARG A 281 -23.04 -21.37 -5.65
C ARG A 281 -21.65 -21.86 -6.04
N ILE A 282 -20.72 -20.91 -6.23
CA ILE A 282 -19.34 -21.18 -6.63
C ILE A 282 -18.61 -22.07 -5.62
N THR A 283 -17.81 -23.01 -6.12
CA THR A 283 -16.86 -23.81 -5.34
C THR A 283 -15.43 -23.47 -5.78
N PHE A 284 -14.49 -23.48 -4.82
CA PHE A 284 -13.12 -23.10 -5.11
C PHE A 284 -12.24 -24.29 -5.46
N LYS A 285 -11.38 -24.11 -6.46
CA LYS A 285 -10.43 -25.12 -6.94
C LYS A 285 -9.22 -25.29 -6.01
N TYR A 286 -8.77 -24.20 -5.37
CA TYR A 286 -7.57 -24.18 -4.52
C TYR A 286 -7.95 -24.03 -3.06
N PRO A 287 -7.14 -24.57 -2.11
CA PRO A 287 -7.36 -24.35 -0.69
C PRO A 287 -7.37 -22.86 -0.32
N GLU A 288 -8.36 -22.44 0.46
CA GLU A 288 -8.51 -21.05 0.90
C GLU A 288 -7.44 -20.59 1.90
N THR A 289 -6.65 -21.52 2.45
CA THR A 289 -5.54 -21.22 3.38
C THR A 289 -4.23 -20.82 2.70
N ASP A 290 -4.13 -20.98 1.37
CA ASP A 290 -2.94 -20.63 0.60
C ASP A 290 -3.07 -19.21 0.01
N PHE A 291 -2.39 -18.24 0.60
CA PHE A 291 -2.38 -16.83 0.15
C PHE A 291 -1.26 -16.53 -0.86
N SER A 292 -0.63 -17.54 -1.48
CA SER A 292 0.47 -17.34 -2.44
C SER A 292 -0.06 -16.87 -3.80
N ASP A 293 0.62 -15.87 -4.39
CA ASP A 293 0.31 -15.41 -5.76
C ASP A 293 0.95 -16.31 -6.81
N THR A 294 0.26 -16.48 -7.93
CA THR A 294 0.64 -17.40 -9.02
C THR A 294 1.85 -16.94 -9.85
N ARG A 295 2.34 -15.68 -9.68
CA ARG A 295 3.42 -15.14 -10.52
C ARG A 295 4.77 -15.84 -10.40
N ALA A 296 5.04 -16.55 -9.29
CA ALA A 296 6.31 -17.28 -9.13
C ALA A 296 6.37 -18.61 -9.89
N ASN A 297 5.23 -19.19 -10.29
CA ASN A 297 5.17 -20.53 -10.91
C ASN A 297 5.07 -20.53 -12.44
N THR A 298 4.64 -19.43 -13.06
CA THR A 298 4.49 -19.39 -14.55
C THR A 298 5.81 -19.47 -15.30
N LEU A 299 6.95 -19.17 -14.65
CA LEU A 299 8.28 -19.33 -15.24
C LEU A 299 8.86 -20.76 -15.10
N LYS A 300 8.21 -21.63 -14.29
CA LYS A 300 8.66 -23.02 -14.11
C LYS A 300 7.87 -24.03 -14.95
N GLU A 301 6.63 -23.74 -15.33
CA GLU A 301 5.77 -24.66 -16.09
C GLU A 301 6.04 -24.70 -17.60
N THR A 302 6.69 -23.67 -18.17
CA THR A 302 7.03 -23.66 -19.61
C THR A 302 8.25 -24.51 -19.98
N LYS A 303 8.88 -25.21 -19.02
CA LYS A 303 10.04 -26.08 -19.26
C LYS A 303 9.80 -27.57 -18.98
N LYS A 304 8.56 -28.01 -18.78
CA LYS A 304 8.29 -29.44 -18.55
C LYS A 304 7.19 -29.99 -19.47
N ASN A 305 7.49 -30.07 -20.73
CA ASN A 305 6.85 -31.03 -21.64
C ASN A 305 7.90 -31.53 -22.64
N THR A 306 8.69 -32.49 -22.23
CA THR A 306 9.23 -33.57 -23.09
C THR A 306 9.94 -34.62 -22.21
N LYS A 307 9.31 -35.82 -22.17
CA LYS A 307 9.86 -37.18 -22.04
C LYS A 307 10.52 -37.67 -20.74
N GLU A 308 9.93 -38.80 -20.30
CA GLU A 308 10.50 -40.02 -19.70
C GLU A 308 10.88 -39.99 -18.21
N GLU A 309 10.13 -40.84 -17.45
CA GLU A 309 10.47 -41.32 -16.11
C GLU A 309 11.82 -42.02 -16.10
N PRO A 310 12.60 -41.90 -15.02
CA PRO A 310 12.69 -43.01 -14.07
C PRO A 310 12.75 -42.57 -12.60
N GLU A 311 12.41 -43.52 -11.72
CA GLU A 311 12.37 -43.46 -10.26
C GLU A 311 13.54 -42.66 -9.64
N ILE A 312 13.19 -41.67 -8.78
CA ILE A 312 14.17 -40.97 -7.93
C ILE A 312 13.69 -40.95 -6.48
N LYS A 313 14.55 -41.54 -5.64
CA LYS A 313 14.50 -41.53 -4.18
C LYS A 313 14.31 -40.09 -3.66
N GLN A 314 13.35 -39.92 -2.78
CA GLN A 314 13.14 -38.69 -1.99
C GLN A 314 14.38 -38.38 -1.16
N ILE A 315 15.06 -37.28 -1.47
CA ILE A 315 15.98 -36.61 -0.57
C ILE A 315 15.33 -35.26 -0.25
N THR A 316 14.98 -35.07 1.00
CA THR A 316 14.27 -33.91 1.52
C THR A 316 15.03 -32.60 1.28
N GLU A 317 14.33 -31.57 0.78
CA GLU A 317 14.90 -30.25 0.47
C GLU A 317 15.47 -29.50 1.70
N ASP A 318 15.13 -29.92 2.90
CA ASP A 318 15.60 -29.30 4.15
C ASP A 318 17.10 -29.43 4.40
N GLU A 319 17.76 -30.49 3.93
CA GLU A 319 19.22 -30.68 4.09
C GLU A 319 20.06 -29.74 3.19
N LYS A 320 19.54 -29.27 2.06
CA LYS A 320 20.29 -28.35 1.15
C LYS A 320 20.28 -26.91 1.63
N ILE A 321 19.20 -26.47 2.29
CA ILE A 321 19.09 -25.11 2.83
C ILE A 321 19.97 -24.95 4.06
N GLU A 322 20.07 -25.98 4.90
CA GLU A 322 20.92 -25.95 6.11
C GLU A 322 22.41 -25.95 5.78
N LYS A 323 22.87 -26.69 4.77
CA LYS A 323 24.26 -26.65 4.30
C LYS A 323 24.66 -25.34 3.63
N GLY A 324 23.73 -24.66 2.93
CA GLY A 324 23.96 -23.34 2.31
C GLY A 324 24.14 -22.24 3.35
N ASN A 325 23.35 -22.26 4.40
CA ASN A 325 23.39 -21.26 5.48
C ASN A 325 24.64 -21.46 6.38
N LYS A 326 25.05 -22.70 6.66
CA LYS A 326 26.28 -22.97 7.42
C LYS A 326 27.54 -22.49 6.69
N LYS A 327 27.62 -22.63 5.35
CA LYS A 327 28.73 -22.08 4.55
C LYS A 327 28.77 -20.55 4.53
N ARG A 328 27.61 -19.88 4.40
CA ARG A 328 27.53 -18.41 4.45
C ARG A 328 27.90 -17.88 5.82
N LEU A 329 27.45 -18.55 6.89
CA LEU A 329 27.79 -18.20 8.26
C LEU A 329 29.29 -18.36 8.54
N ALA A 330 29.92 -19.44 8.06
CA ALA A 330 31.37 -19.68 8.18
C ALA A 330 32.19 -18.60 7.46
N ILE A 331 31.76 -18.15 6.28
CA ILE A 331 32.40 -17.05 5.53
C ILE A 331 32.29 -15.74 6.31
N LEU A 332 31.13 -15.47 6.90
CA LEU A 332 30.90 -14.26 7.69
C LEU A 332 31.78 -14.21 8.93
N PHE A 333 31.90 -15.32 9.67
CA PHE A 333 32.80 -15.43 10.81
C PHE A 333 34.30 -15.33 10.43
N SER A 334 34.69 -15.83 9.24
CA SER A 334 36.05 -15.67 8.74
C SER A 334 36.41 -14.22 8.46
N ILE A 335 35.46 -13.45 7.85
CA ILE A 335 35.66 -12.02 7.56
C ILE A 335 35.76 -11.21 8.86
N ILE A 336 34.90 -11.49 9.86
CA ILE A 336 34.95 -10.84 11.17
C ILE A 336 36.28 -11.16 11.88
N GLY A 337 36.76 -12.40 11.80
CA GLY A 337 38.04 -12.82 12.38
C GLY A 337 39.24 -12.07 11.78
N VAL A 338 39.28 -11.90 10.42
CA VAL A 338 40.34 -11.14 9.74
C VAL A 338 40.28 -9.65 10.13
N LEU A 339 39.10 -9.05 10.22
CA LEU A 339 38.94 -7.65 10.64
C LEU A 339 39.39 -7.44 12.10
N ALA A 340 39.04 -8.36 13.00
CA ALA A 340 39.49 -8.30 14.39
C ALA A 340 41.01 -8.44 14.51
N ALA A 341 41.63 -9.37 13.76
CA ALA A 341 43.06 -9.55 13.74
C ALA A 341 43.80 -8.31 13.19
N SER A 342 43.30 -7.69 12.12
CA SER A 342 43.85 -6.46 11.57
C SER A 342 43.74 -5.28 12.53
N PHE A 343 42.65 -5.18 13.29
CA PHE A 343 42.43 -4.15 14.30
C PHE A 343 43.40 -4.30 15.49
N ILE A 344 43.64 -5.53 15.94
CA ILE A 344 44.62 -5.85 17.00
C ILE A 344 46.02 -5.52 16.51
N LEU A 345 46.37 -5.85 15.26
CA LEU A 345 47.67 -5.53 14.66
C LEU A 345 47.91 -4.02 14.62
N ILE A 346 46.92 -3.22 14.28
CA ILE A 346 47.00 -1.75 14.27
C ILE A 346 47.26 -1.23 15.69
N ILE A 347 46.56 -1.74 16.71
CA ILE A 347 46.73 -1.31 18.10
C ILE A 347 48.13 -1.64 18.63
N ILE A 348 48.71 -2.76 18.23
CA ILE A 348 50.04 -3.20 18.71
C ILE A 348 51.17 -2.52 17.93
N VAL A 349 51.02 -2.30 16.62
CA VAL A 349 52.07 -1.78 15.75
C VAL A 349 52.09 -0.25 15.70
N PHE A 350 50.95 0.40 15.75
CA PHE A 350 50.83 1.86 15.66
C PHE A 350 51.58 2.61 16.79
N PRO A 351 51.53 2.21 18.08
CA PRO A 351 52.31 2.87 19.12
C PRO A 351 53.82 2.73 18.98
N LYS A 352 54.30 1.60 18.37
CA LYS A 352 55.72 1.36 18.13
C LYS A 352 56.31 2.16 16.98
N LEU A 353 55.47 2.57 16.01
CA LEU A 353 55.87 3.46 14.91
C LEU A 353 55.75 4.95 15.24
N SER A 354 54.96 5.27 16.26
CA SER A 354 54.71 6.68 16.70
C SER A 354 55.49 7.11 17.94
N SER A 355 56.56 6.41 18.28
CA SER A 355 57.50 6.92 19.32
C SER A 355 58.19 8.17 18.76
N SER A 356 57.66 9.33 19.16
CA SER A 356 58.38 10.61 19.01
C SER A 356 59.73 10.50 19.69
N LYS A 357 60.80 10.80 18.98
CA LYS A 357 62.12 11.03 19.60
C LYS A 357 61.93 12.24 20.52
N ASP A 358 62.18 12.03 21.81
CA ASP A 358 62.30 13.15 22.78
C ASP A 358 63.41 14.07 22.28
N ILE A 359 63.06 15.31 21.95
CA ILE A 359 64.00 16.37 21.63
C ILE A 359 64.38 16.97 22.99
N GLU A 360 65.62 16.66 23.44
CA GLU A 360 66.18 17.38 24.61
C GLU A 360 66.27 18.88 24.25
N VAL A 361 65.52 19.68 24.99
CA VAL A 361 65.59 21.14 24.90
C VAL A 361 66.79 21.57 25.78
N PRO A 362 67.83 22.19 25.21
CA PRO A 362 68.96 22.63 26.00
C PRO A 362 68.55 23.72 26.96
N ASP A 363 69.10 23.63 28.21
CA ASP A 363 68.88 24.64 29.25
C ASP A 363 69.66 25.92 28.92
N VAL A 364 68.93 26.94 28.54
CA VAL A 364 69.46 28.28 28.19
C VAL A 364 69.36 29.31 29.30
N SER A 365 69.04 28.87 30.54
CA SER A 365 68.93 29.76 31.68
C SER A 365 70.30 30.35 32.06
N GLY A 366 70.43 31.64 31.93
CA GLY A 366 71.65 32.39 32.24
C GLY A 366 72.55 32.74 31.05
N MET A 367 72.11 32.43 29.79
CA MET A 367 72.86 32.85 28.61
C MET A 367 72.38 34.17 28.01
N GLU A 368 73.30 34.93 27.36
CA GLU A 368 72.93 36.13 26.62
C GLU A 368 72.07 35.74 25.42
N ILE A 369 71.03 36.53 25.07
CA ILE A 369 70.02 36.28 24.02
C ILE A 369 70.68 35.92 22.67
N SER A 370 71.75 36.56 22.30
CA SER A 370 72.50 36.36 21.07
C SER A 370 73.19 34.97 20.93
N LYS A 371 73.36 34.24 22.05
CA LYS A 371 73.96 32.93 22.09
C LYS A 371 72.90 31.83 22.14
N ALA A 372 71.74 32.13 22.71
CA ALA A 372 70.60 31.21 22.81
C ALA A 372 69.89 31.02 21.48
N GLU A 373 69.88 32.03 20.60
CA GLU A 373 69.32 31.94 19.25
C GLU A 373 70.10 31.05 18.25
N LYS A 374 71.29 30.62 18.58
CA LYS A 374 72.15 29.81 17.67
C LYS A 374 72.25 28.33 18.07
N MET A 375 71.52 27.87 19.12
CA MET A 375 71.42 26.49 19.57
C MET A 375 70.09 25.89 19.11
#